data_122c56d1ec50e3b8d7115b41b0f02782
#
_entry.id   122c56d1ec50e3b8d7115b41b0f02782
#
_cell.length_a   1.000
_cell.length_b   1.000
_cell.length_c   1.000
_cell.angle_alpha   90.00
_cell.angle_beta   90.00
_cell.angle_gamma   90.00
#
_symmetry.space_group_name_H-M   'P 1'
#
loop_
_entity.id
_entity.type
_entity.pdbx_description
1 polymer ?
#
loop_
_entity_poly.entity_id
_entity_poly.type
_entity_poly.pdbx_seq_one_letter_code
_entity_poly.pdbx_strand_id
1 'polypeptide(L)'
;MTDATLLGPWVRRFLLEHLIGERNLARNTQRSYRDTLAVLLPFTAASAGRPIDRLTIDHLSAERVRAFLHHLEETRGCILATCNQRLAAIHAFARFIGTHRPEHLAWAAQLRMIPFKRTPRPVMAYLDKPEMDALLAVPDRRTAQGARDHALLLFLYNSGSRADEAAHVQIADLELGRSPGVTLVGKGNKLRRCPLWPLTAQSLAPLVTGREPAEPVFLNQRHQRLTRFGIHALVKRTVRRASGAMPSLRAKRISPHSIRHSTAVHLLRAGVDLTTIRAWLGHVSLDTTHVYAEIDFEMKAQALAQVEIPIPPRGGKRWREDHGLLAFLRSL
;
A
#
# COMPACT_ATOMS: atom_id res chain seq x y z
N MET A 1 -12.47 37.97 22.90
CA MET A 1 -12.58 36.79 21.99
C MET A 1 -12.51 35.56 22.88
N THR A 2 -13.61 34.84 22.95
CA THR A 2 -13.67 33.61 23.77
C THR A 2 -12.73 32.56 23.18
N ASP A 3 -12.00 31.88 24.04
CA ASP A 3 -11.01 30.84 23.74
C ASP A 3 -11.59 29.70 22.85
N ALA A 4 -12.90 29.59 22.80
CA ALA A 4 -13.65 28.55 22.09
C ALA A 4 -13.60 28.66 20.53
N THR A 5 -13.27 29.83 19.98
CA THR A 5 -13.19 30.03 18.51
C THR A 5 -11.79 29.87 17.95
N LEU A 6 -10.76 29.84 18.79
CA LEU A 6 -9.36 29.66 18.36
C LEU A 6 -9.10 28.25 17.84
N LEU A 7 -8.34 28.15 16.73
CA LEU A 7 -7.98 26.85 16.14
C LEU A 7 -6.96 26.06 17.00
N GLY A 8 -6.06 26.74 17.69
CA GLY A 8 -5.00 26.08 18.47
C GLY A 8 -5.52 25.03 19.47
N PRO A 9 -6.44 25.38 20.37
CA PRO A 9 -7.06 24.41 21.28
C PRO A 9 -7.72 23.23 20.57
N TRP A 10 -8.39 23.45 19.44
CA TRP A 10 -9.04 22.41 18.66
C TRP A 10 -8.03 21.46 18.01
N VAL A 11 -6.93 21.99 17.48
CA VAL A 11 -5.83 21.17 16.94
C VAL A 11 -5.25 20.26 18.02
N ARG A 12 -5.01 20.81 19.21
CA ARG A 12 -4.48 20.03 20.35
C ARG A 12 -5.44 18.91 20.76
N ARG A 13 -6.73 19.23 20.94
CA ARG A 13 -7.77 18.25 21.28
C ARG A 13 -7.89 17.17 20.20
N PHE A 14 -7.91 17.55 18.93
CA PHE A 14 -7.99 16.62 17.83
C PHE A 14 -6.81 15.65 17.82
N LEU A 15 -5.57 16.15 17.93
CA LEU A 15 -4.38 15.31 17.84
C LEU A 15 -4.20 14.40 19.07
N LEU A 16 -4.41 14.92 20.28
CA LEU A 16 -4.10 14.23 21.51
C LEU A 16 -5.29 13.46 22.09
N GLU A 17 -6.46 14.07 22.15
CA GLU A 17 -7.66 13.46 22.74
C GLU A 17 -8.35 12.54 21.73
N HIS A 18 -8.71 13.06 20.55
CA HIS A 18 -9.49 12.31 19.58
C HIS A 18 -8.67 11.23 18.84
N LEU A 19 -7.53 11.58 18.21
CA LEU A 19 -6.79 10.60 17.41
C LEU A 19 -6.09 9.55 18.27
N ILE A 20 -5.58 9.95 19.43
CA ILE A 20 -4.83 9.08 20.34
C ILE A 20 -5.78 8.48 21.39
N GLY A 21 -6.41 9.32 22.19
CA GLY A 21 -7.20 8.87 23.35
C GLY A 21 -8.45 8.10 22.96
N GLU A 22 -9.30 8.67 22.09
CA GLU A 22 -10.58 8.05 21.73
C GLU A 22 -10.46 6.99 20.64
N ARG A 23 -9.68 7.27 19.59
CA ARG A 23 -9.62 6.43 18.39
C ARG A 23 -8.43 5.50 18.32
N ASN A 24 -7.44 5.66 19.19
CA ASN A 24 -6.20 4.86 19.20
C ASN A 24 -5.64 4.60 17.78
N LEU A 25 -5.57 5.66 16.95
CA LEU A 25 -5.11 5.52 15.57
C LEU A 25 -3.62 5.17 15.52
N ALA A 26 -3.24 4.41 14.51
CA ALA A 26 -1.85 4.04 14.27
C ALA A 26 -0.95 5.29 14.16
N ARG A 27 0.27 5.23 14.72
CA ARG A 27 1.25 6.34 14.75
C ARG A 27 1.47 7.01 13.40
N ASN A 28 1.47 6.24 12.30
CA ASN A 28 1.64 6.80 10.96
C ASN A 28 0.44 7.65 10.53
N THR A 29 -0.79 7.28 10.93
CA THR A 29 -1.99 8.10 10.69
C THR A 29 -1.95 9.37 11.51
N GLN A 30 -1.58 9.28 12.79
CA GLN A 30 -1.40 10.44 13.67
C GLN A 30 -0.38 11.43 13.08
N ARG A 31 0.78 10.93 12.64
CA ARG A 31 1.82 11.75 11.98
C ARG A 31 1.31 12.41 10.70
N SER A 32 0.61 11.66 9.85
CA SER A 32 0.04 12.19 8.61
C SER A 32 -0.92 13.35 8.86
N TYR A 33 -1.75 13.26 9.90
CA TYR A 33 -2.69 14.32 10.27
C TYR A 33 -1.96 15.51 10.87
N ARG A 34 -1.01 15.28 11.78
CA ARG A 34 -0.13 16.32 12.33
C ARG A 34 0.59 17.07 11.19
N ASP A 35 1.23 16.36 10.29
CA ASP A 35 2.02 16.94 9.20
C ASP A 35 1.13 17.74 8.22
N THR A 36 -0.14 17.34 8.07
CA THR A 36 -1.11 18.11 7.30
C THR A 36 -1.41 19.45 7.97
N LEU A 37 -1.72 19.44 9.27
CA LEU A 37 -2.02 20.65 10.03
C LEU A 37 -0.78 21.57 10.16
N ALA A 38 0.41 20.98 10.31
CA ALA A 38 1.67 21.72 10.36
C ALA A 38 1.98 22.51 9.08
N VAL A 39 1.42 22.10 7.93
CA VAL A 39 1.55 22.85 6.67
C VAL A 39 0.34 23.76 6.42
N LEU A 40 -0.86 23.33 6.79
CA LEU A 40 -2.10 24.09 6.62
C LEU A 40 -2.14 25.37 7.44
N LEU A 41 -1.78 25.29 8.72
CA LEU A 41 -1.89 26.43 9.64
C LEU A 41 -1.01 27.61 9.24
N PRO A 42 0.30 27.44 8.92
CA PRO A 42 1.12 28.53 8.41
C PRO A 42 0.58 29.13 7.10
N PHE A 43 0.08 28.31 6.17
CA PHE A 43 -0.54 28.79 4.96
C PHE A 43 -1.79 29.63 5.25
N THR A 44 -2.64 29.16 6.17
CA THR A 44 -3.84 29.87 6.60
C THR A 44 -3.49 31.20 7.28
N ALA A 45 -2.46 31.22 8.12
CA ALA A 45 -1.96 32.41 8.82
C ALA A 45 -1.46 33.48 7.82
N ALA A 46 -0.64 33.08 6.87
CA ALA A 46 -0.13 33.96 5.82
C ALA A 46 -1.27 34.53 4.96
N SER A 47 -2.22 33.66 4.53
CA SER A 47 -3.38 34.07 3.72
C SER A 47 -4.38 34.95 4.47
N ALA A 48 -4.42 34.86 5.80
CA ALA A 48 -5.33 35.65 6.64
C ALA A 48 -4.66 36.94 7.18
N GLY A 49 -3.34 37.11 6.99
CA GLY A 49 -2.59 38.21 7.60
C GLY A 49 -2.62 38.18 9.14
N ARG A 50 -2.65 36.98 9.73
CA ARG A 50 -2.79 36.78 11.18
C ARG A 50 -1.72 35.84 11.73
N PRO A 51 -1.22 36.04 12.96
CA PRO A 51 -0.38 35.07 13.64
C PRO A 51 -1.12 33.73 13.81
N ILE A 52 -0.37 32.61 13.76
CA ILE A 52 -0.96 31.25 13.87
C ILE A 52 -1.77 31.09 15.17
N ASP A 53 -1.31 31.63 16.27
CA ASP A 53 -1.97 31.55 17.57
C ASP A 53 -3.28 32.37 17.67
N ARG A 54 -3.49 33.27 16.71
CA ARG A 54 -4.70 34.10 16.59
C ARG A 54 -5.68 33.59 15.53
N LEU A 55 -5.39 32.43 14.92
CA LEU A 55 -6.31 31.84 13.95
C LEU A 55 -7.56 31.31 14.64
N THR A 56 -8.71 31.65 14.06
CA THR A 56 -10.02 31.13 14.47
C THR A 56 -10.55 30.11 13.45
N ILE A 57 -11.60 29.41 13.81
CA ILE A 57 -12.28 28.45 12.91
C ILE A 57 -12.69 29.12 11.60
N ASP A 58 -13.20 30.36 11.62
CA ASP A 58 -13.62 31.10 10.45
C ASP A 58 -12.48 31.43 9.47
N HIS A 59 -11.25 31.54 9.98
CA HIS A 59 -10.08 31.71 9.12
C HIS A 59 -9.80 30.48 8.26
N LEU A 60 -10.32 29.29 8.61
CA LEU A 60 -10.20 28.09 7.83
C LEU A 60 -11.45 27.84 6.98
N SER A 61 -11.72 28.73 6.01
CA SER A 61 -12.85 28.62 5.09
C SER A 61 -12.62 27.56 4.00
N ALA A 62 -13.70 27.10 3.36
CA ALA A 62 -13.61 26.17 2.22
C ALA A 62 -12.81 26.75 1.04
N GLU A 63 -12.91 28.05 0.81
CA GLU A 63 -12.14 28.77 -0.21
C GLU A 63 -10.63 28.70 0.11
N ARG A 64 -10.25 28.97 1.34
CA ARG A 64 -8.85 28.93 1.77
C ARG A 64 -8.28 27.52 1.73
N VAL A 65 -9.08 26.51 2.03
CA VAL A 65 -8.67 25.10 1.86
C VAL A 65 -8.47 24.75 0.38
N ARG A 66 -9.32 25.24 -0.52
CA ARG A 66 -9.11 25.06 -1.98
C ARG A 66 -7.81 25.75 -2.44
N ALA A 67 -7.57 26.98 -1.99
CA ALA A 67 -6.32 27.71 -2.28
C ALA A 67 -5.09 26.96 -1.73
N PHE A 68 -5.20 26.39 -0.53
CA PHE A 68 -4.14 25.54 0.04
C PHE A 68 -3.85 24.31 -0.82
N LEU A 69 -4.87 23.59 -1.27
CA LEU A 69 -4.69 22.42 -2.13
C LEU A 69 -4.05 22.82 -3.46
N HIS A 70 -4.44 23.93 -4.06
CA HIS A 70 -3.82 24.48 -5.27
C HIS A 70 -2.34 24.84 -5.03
N HIS A 71 -2.03 25.52 -3.92
CA HIS A 71 -0.65 25.81 -3.52
C HIS A 71 0.20 24.54 -3.36
N LEU A 72 -0.36 23.45 -2.81
CA LEU A 72 0.35 22.17 -2.70
C LEU A 72 0.70 21.59 -4.06
N GLU A 73 -0.18 21.71 -5.04
CA GLU A 73 0.03 21.19 -6.40
C GLU A 73 1.03 22.05 -7.17
N GLU A 74 0.75 23.36 -7.31
CA GLU A 74 1.50 24.23 -8.19
C GLU A 74 2.85 24.69 -7.59
N THR A 75 2.86 25.03 -6.30
CA THR A 75 4.07 25.60 -5.69
C THR A 75 4.95 24.53 -5.06
N ARG A 76 4.35 23.49 -4.46
CA ARG A 76 5.09 22.43 -3.77
C ARG A 76 5.26 21.15 -4.58
N GLY A 77 4.69 21.08 -5.79
CA GLY A 77 4.80 19.92 -6.68
C GLY A 77 4.23 18.62 -6.07
N CYS A 78 3.24 18.73 -5.18
CA CYS A 78 2.64 17.55 -4.55
C CYS A 78 1.77 16.80 -5.56
N ILE A 79 1.94 15.47 -5.61
CA ILE A 79 1.05 14.62 -6.43
C ILE A 79 -0.38 14.62 -5.87
N LEU A 80 -1.38 14.43 -6.73
CA LEU A 80 -2.81 14.44 -6.37
C LEU A 80 -3.14 13.51 -5.20
N ALA A 81 -2.52 12.34 -5.12
CA ALA A 81 -2.74 11.40 -4.01
C ALA A 81 -2.33 12.00 -2.65
N THR A 82 -1.25 12.80 -2.62
CA THR A 82 -0.82 13.52 -1.41
C THR A 82 -1.80 14.63 -1.06
N CYS A 83 -2.29 15.38 -2.05
CA CYS A 83 -3.30 16.42 -1.84
C CYS A 83 -4.60 15.83 -1.30
N ASN A 84 -5.07 14.71 -1.87
CA ASN A 84 -6.24 13.99 -1.38
C ASN A 84 -6.05 13.46 0.05
N GLN A 85 -4.86 12.94 0.39
CA GLN A 85 -4.55 12.49 1.75
C GLN A 85 -4.62 13.64 2.75
N ARG A 86 -4.12 14.84 2.38
CA ARG A 86 -4.20 16.03 3.22
C ARG A 86 -5.64 16.52 3.35
N LEU A 87 -6.41 16.52 2.25
CA LEU A 87 -7.82 16.84 2.29
C LEU A 87 -8.61 15.89 3.22
N ALA A 88 -8.32 14.60 3.19
CA ALA A 88 -8.93 13.64 4.12
C ALA A 88 -8.65 13.97 5.60
N ALA A 89 -7.44 14.45 5.92
CA ALA A 89 -7.10 14.90 7.27
C ALA A 89 -7.88 16.18 7.65
N ILE A 90 -8.03 17.13 6.71
CA ILE A 90 -8.81 18.35 6.92
C ILE A 90 -10.29 18.01 7.13
N HIS A 91 -10.87 17.11 6.33
CA HIS A 91 -12.24 16.63 6.50
C HIS A 91 -12.46 15.97 7.87
N ALA A 92 -11.49 15.17 8.34
CA ALA A 92 -11.57 14.56 9.65
C ALA A 92 -11.51 15.60 10.77
N PHE A 93 -10.65 16.61 10.65
CA PHE A 93 -10.56 17.72 11.61
C PHE A 93 -11.85 18.57 11.63
N ALA A 94 -12.37 18.92 10.46
CA ALA A 94 -13.64 19.66 10.35
C ALA A 94 -14.81 18.87 10.95
N ARG A 95 -14.88 17.57 10.69
CA ARG A 95 -15.89 16.69 11.30
C ARG A 95 -15.78 16.69 12.82
N PHE A 96 -14.57 16.57 13.34
CA PHE A 96 -14.33 16.59 14.77
C PHE A 96 -14.86 17.87 15.43
N ILE A 97 -14.54 19.05 14.87
CA ILE A 97 -15.05 20.33 15.37
C ILE A 97 -16.57 20.38 15.30
N GLY A 98 -17.17 20.07 14.13
CA GLY A 98 -18.63 20.11 13.95
C GLY A 98 -19.40 19.16 14.86
N THR A 99 -18.79 18.00 15.22
CA THR A 99 -19.39 17.06 16.18
C THR A 99 -19.40 17.62 17.60
N HIS A 100 -18.38 18.37 18.01
CA HIS A 100 -18.25 18.91 19.36
C HIS A 100 -18.85 20.31 19.53
N ARG A 101 -19.14 20.98 18.44
CA ARG A 101 -19.69 22.34 18.39
C ARG A 101 -20.73 22.46 17.27
N PRO A 102 -22.00 22.27 17.60
CA PRO A 102 -23.09 22.33 16.61
C PRO A 102 -23.16 23.64 15.83
N GLU A 103 -22.75 24.78 16.42
CA GLU A 103 -22.65 26.07 15.77
C GLU A 103 -21.70 26.08 14.55
N HIS A 104 -20.76 25.15 14.48
CA HIS A 104 -19.83 25.00 13.36
C HIS A 104 -20.19 23.87 12.37
N LEU A 105 -21.39 23.30 12.47
CA LEU A 105 -21.83 22.21 11.58
C LEU A 105 -21.89 22.65 10.11
N ALA A 106 -22.40 23.86 9.83
CA ALA A 106 -22.46 24.39 8.48
C ALA A 106 -21.06 24.60 7.89
N TRP A 107 -20.14 25.16 8.68
CA TRP A 107 -18.74 25.31 8.30
C TRP A 107 -18.08 23.93 8.02
N ALA A 108 -18.28 22.96 8.91
CA ALA A 108 -17.73 21.62 8.73
C ALA A 108 -18.30 20.93 7.48
N ALA A 109 -19.58 21.13 7.19
CA ALA A 109 -20.23 20.63 5.97
C ALA A 109 -19.59 21.24 4.71
N GLN A 110 -19.40 22.56 4.67
CA GLN A 110 -18.77 23.25 3.54
C GLN A 110 -17.34 22.71 3.25
N LEU A 111 -16.53 22.49 4.28
CA LEU A 111 -15.20 21.89 4.11
C LEU A 111 -15.30 20.48 3.54
N ARG A 112 -16.22 19.66 4.04
CA ARG A 112 -16.40 18.27 3.61
C ARG A 112 -16.98 18.13 2.20
N MET A 113 -17.62 19.17 1.67
CA MET A 113 -18.09 19.22 0.29
C MET A 113 -16.95 19.45 -0.72
N ILE A 114 -15.73 19.77 -0.30
CA ILE A 114 -14.58 19.87 -1.22
C ILE A 114 -14.29 18.45 -1.76
N PRO A 115 -14.40 18.24 -3.09
CA PRO A 115 -14.27 16.90 -3.65
C PRO A 115 -12.83 16.43 -3.68
N PHE A 116 -12.62 15.13 -3.53
CA PHE A 116 -11.35 14.50 -3.85
C PHE A 116 -11.12 14.51 -5.37
N LYS A 117 -9.91 14.86 -5.79
CA LYS A 117 -9.54 14.79 -7.21
C LYS A 117 -9.38 13.32 -7.62
N ARG A 118 -9.86 12.98 -8.81
CA ARG A 118 -9.61 11.66 -9.39
C ARG A 118 -8.11 11.47 -9.61
N THR A 119 -7.56 10.40 -9.05
CA THR A 119 -6.18 10.00 -9.28
C THR A 119 -6.17 8.83 -10.26
N PRO A 120 -5.34 8.87 -11.31
CA PRO A 120 -5.12 7.68 -12.12
C PRO A 120 -4.68 6.53 -11.21
N ARG A 121 -5.26 5.36 -11.36
CA ARG A 121 -4.73 4.17 -10.72
C ARG A 121 -3.47 3.77 -11.48
N PRO A 122 -2.25 3.95 -10.93
CA PRO A 122 -1.07 3.52 -11.63
C PRO A 122 -1.13 1.99 -11.79
N VAL A 123 -0.80 1.52 -12.99
CA VAL A 123 -0.56 0.09 -13.19
C VAL A 123 0.52 -0.34 -12.20
N MET A 124 0.21 -1.30 -11.35
CA MET A 124 1.15 -1.74 -10.32
C MET A 124 2.31 -2.48 -10.96
N ALA A 125 3.49 -1.87 -10.87
CA ALA A 125 4.71 -2.52 -11.34
C ALA A 125 5.00 -3.76 -10.48
N TYR A 126 5.15 -4.90 -11.14
CA TYR A 126 5.65 -6.14 -10.54
C TYR A 126 6.87 -6.63 -11.31
N LEU A 127 7.63 -7.51 -10.68
CA LEU A 127 8.76 -8.20 -11.26
C LEU A 127 8.26 -9.54 -11.80
N ASP A 128 8.60 -9.88 -13.01
CA ASP A 128 8.45 -11.26 -13.50
C ASP A 128 9.52 -12.18 -12.85
N LYS A 129 9.44 -13.48 -13.14
CA LYS A 129 10.33 -14.44 -12.50
C LYS A 129 11.80 -14.18 -12.83
N PRO A 130 12.21 -13.97 -14.10
CA PRO A 130 13.59 -13.64 -14.46
C PRO A 130 14.11 -12.36 -13.79
N GLU A 131 13.27 -11.31 -13.70
CA GLU A 131 13.63 -10.05 -13.06
C GLU A 131 13.82 -10.23 -11.53
N MET A 132 12.97 -11.05 -10.91
CA MET A 132 13.10 -11.37 -9.48
C MET A 132 14.37 -12.17 -9.21
N ASP A 133 14.69 -13.15 -10.07
CA ASP A 133 15.90 -13.95 -9.96
C ASP A 133 17.17 -13.09 -10.16
N ALA A 134 17.14 -12.17 -11.13
CA ALA A 134 18.20 -11.19 -11.31
C ALA A 134 18.41 -10.29 -10.09
N LEU A 135 17.31 -9.90 -9.43
CA LEU A 135 17.37 -9.11 -8.21
C LEU A 135 18.00 -9.89 -7.04
N LEU A 136 17.61 -11.15 -6.88
CA LEU A 136 18.15 -12.06 -5.85
C LEU A 136 19.63 -12.41 -6.07
N ALA A 137 20.11 -12.38 -7.30
CA ALA A 137 21.51 -12.68 -7.65
C ALA A 137 22.50 -11.53 -7.34
N VAL A 138 22.01 -10.29 -7.13
CA VAL A 138 22.88 -9.12 -6.93
C VAL A 138 23.72 -9.15 -5.65
N PRO A 139 23.19 -9.54 -4.48
CA PRO A 139 23.97 -9.50 -3.23
C PRO A 139 25.08 -10.55 -3.23
N ASP A 140 26.32 -10.13 -2.95
CA ASP A 140 27.45 -11.07 -2.76
C ASP A 140 27.34 -11.80 -1.42
N ARG A 141 26.84 -13.02 -1.46
CA ARG A 141 26.59 -13.85 -0.27
C ARG A 141 27.85 -14.27 0.50
N ARG A 142 29.04 -14.02 -0.03
CA ARG A 142 30.30 -14.25 0.68
C ARG A 142 30.57 -13.19 1.74
N THR A 143 29.93 -12.04 1.65
CA THR A 143 30.01 -10.98 2.65
C THR A 143 28.82 -11.05 3.61
N ALA A 144 29.02 -10.74 4.89
CA ALA A 144 27.95 -10.71 5.89
C ALA A 144 26.79 -9.77 5.48
N GLN A 145 27.13 -8.61 4.91
CA GLN A 145 26.13 -7.67 4.40
C GLN A 145 25.35 -8.25 3.21
N GLY A 146 26.03 -8.87 2.28
CA GLY A 146 25.38 -9.44 1.10
C GLY A 146 24.55 -10.68 1.45
N ALA A 147 25.00 -11.53 2.37
CA ALA A 147 24.21 -12.63 2.90
C ALA A 147 22.90 -12.13 3.55
N ARG A 148 23.01 -11.10 4.40
CA ARG A 148 21.82 -10.44 4.99
C ARG A 148 20.91 -9.83 3.93
N ASP A 149 21.45 -9.10 2.95
CA ASP A 149 20.68 -8.45 1.89
C ASP A 149 19.94 -9.47 1.03
N HIS A 150 20.60 -10.59 0.69
CA HIS A 150 19.99 -11.72 -0.01
C HIS A 150 18.86 -12.36 0.80
N ALA A 151 19.10 -12.68 2.06
CA ALA A 151 18.09 -13.28 2.94
C ALA A 151 16.87 -12.36 3.11
N LEU A 152 17.08 -11.04 3.23
CA LEU A 152 16.00 -10.08 3.31
C LEU A 152 15.17 -10.00 2.01
N LEU A 153 15.81 -9.97 0.85
CA LEU A 153 15.11 -9.95 -0.45
C LEU A 153 14.29 -11.23 -0.64
N LEU A 154 14.89 -12.37 -0.32
CA LEU A 154 14.22 -13.67 -0.38
C LEU A 154 13.04 -13.74 0.60
N PHE A 155 13.22 -13.23 1.82
CA PHE A 155 12.16 -13.13 2.83
C PHE A 155 11.00 -12.25 2.36
N LEU A 156 11.29 -11.05 1.79
CA LEU A 156 10.28 -10.16 1.24
C LEU A 156 9.48 -10.83 0.13
N TYR A 157 10.15 -11.54 -0.76
CA TYR A 157 9.53 -12.24 -1.88
C TYR A 157 8.72 -13.46 -1.42
N ASN A 158 9.25 -14.28 -0.52
CA ASN A 158 8.57 -15.46 -0.01
C ASN A 158 7.32 -15.10 0.80
N SER A 159 7.46 -14.22 1.81
CA SER A 159 6.39 -13.88 2.73
C SER A 159 5.43 -12.82 2.19
N GLY A 160 5.83 -12.07 1.16
CA GLY A 160 5.11 -10.90 0.70
C GLY A 160 4.94 -9.83 1.78
N SER A 161 5.84 -9.79 2.78
CA SER A 161 5.76 -8.85 3.89
C SER A 161 5.90 -7.39 3.46
N ARG A 162 5.27 -6.47 4.20
CA ARG A 162 5.55 -5.04 4.04
C ARG A 162 6.94 -4.72 4.60
N ALA A 163 7.59 -3.68 4.07
CA ALA A 163 8.90 -3.26 4.59
C ALA A 163 8.88 -2.97 6.10
N ASP A 164 7.79 -2.44 6.61
CA ASP A 164 7.62 -2.18 8.04
C ASP A 164 7.47 -3.48 8.85
N GLU A 165 6.72 -4.45 8.33
CA GLU A 165 6.58 -5.77 8.93
C GLU A 165 7.95 -6.48 8.99
N ALA A 166 8.67 -6.54 7.86
CA ALA A 166 10.01 -7.13 7.79
C ALA A 166 11.01 -6.44 8.74
N ALA A 167 10.91 -5.12 8.91
CA ALA A 167 11.75 -4.37 9.84
C ALA A 167 11.49 -4.71 11.31
N HIS A 168 10.30 -5.21 11.65
CA HIS A 168 9.90 -5.50 13.03
C HIS A 168 9.90 -6.99 13.39
N VAL A 169 10.18 -7.87 12.44
CA VAL A 169 10.28 -9.31 12.71
C VAL A 169 11.40 -9.58 13.71
N GLN A 170 11.05 -10.26 14.80
CA GLN A 170 11.98 -10.74 15.82
C GLN A 170 12.36 -12.20 15.56
N ILE A 171 13.43 -12.65 16.18
CA ILE A 171 13.90 -14.03 16.04
C ILE A 171 12.84 -15.00 16.58
N ALA A 172 12.14 -14.63 17.66
CA ALA A 172 11.03 -15.40 18.23
C ALA A 172 9.85 -15.60 17.25
N ASP A 173 9.71 -14.75 16.23
CA ASP A 173 8.67 -14.87 15.22
C ASP A 173 8.98 -15.92 14.15
N LEU A 174 10.23 -16.45 14.13
CA LEU A 174 10.71 -17.42 13.14
C LEU A 174 10.64 -18.84 13.67
N GLU A 175 10.13 -19.73 12.86
CA GLU A 175 10.26 -21.18 13.02
C GLU A 175 11.12 -21.70 11.87
N LEU A 176 12.38 -22.07 12.14
CA LEU A 176 13.34 -22.50 11.10
C LEU A 176 13.54 -24.03 11.05
N GLY A 177 12.74 -24.78 11.82
CA GLY A 177 12.81 -26.23 11.91
C GLY A 177 12.19 -26.97 10.71
N ARG A 178 11.56 -28.13 10.99
CA ARG A 178 11.02 -29.07 9.98
C ARG A 178 9.94 -28.47 9.07
N SER A 179 9.17 -27.52 9.59
CA SER A 179 8.13 -26.81 8.85
C SER A 179 8.36 -25.30 8.98
N PRO A 180 9.29 -24.74 8.18
CA PRO A 180 9.69 -23.35 8.35
C PRO A 180 8.53 -22.37 8.16
N GLY A 181 8.46 -21.35 9.02
CA GLY A 181 7.43 -20.35 8.98
C GLY A 181 7.82 -19.05 9.68
N VAL A 182 7.03 -18.02 9.50
CA VAL A 182 7.15 -16.75 10.19
C VAL A 182 5.77 -16.23 10.60
N THR A 183 5.69 -15.70 11.81
CA THR A 183 4.53 -14.93 12.28
C THR A 183 4.75 -13.46 12.04
N LEU A 184 3.84 -12.81 11.29
CA LEU A 184 3.93 -11.41 10.94
C LEU A 184 2.80 -10.61 11.59
N VAL A 185 3.15 -9.46 12.17
CA VAL A 185 2.19 -8.51 12.73
C VAL A 185 1.84 -7.46 11.68
N GLY A 186 0.61 -7.52 11.16
CA GLY A 186 0.12 -6.62 10.14
C GLY A 186 -0.58 -5.38 10.69
N LYS A 187 -1.20 -4.60 9.77
CA LYS A 187 -1.98 -3.41 10.13
C LYS A 187 -3.13 -3.76 11.08
N GLY A 188 -3.26 -3.01 12.16
CA GLY A 188 -4.28 -3.25 13.20
C GLY A 188 -3.93 -4.42 14.12
N ASN A 189 -2.65 -4.72 14.28
CA ASN A 189 -2.12 -5.78 15.13
C ASN A 189 -2.62 -7.20 14.76
N LYS A 190 -3.02 -7.39 13.50
CA LYS A 190 -3.47 -8.67 13.00
C LYS A 190 -2.29 -9.58 12.73
N LEU A 191 -2.27 -10.72 13.39
CA LEU A 191 -1.25 -11.77 13.18
C LEU A 191 -1.60 -12.58 11.93
N ARG A 192 -0.55 -12.96 11.19
CA ARG A 192 -0.63 -13.98 10.15
C ARG A 192 0.64 -14.83 10.15
N ARG A 193 0.47 -16.11 9.93
CA ARG A 193 1.58 -17.03 9.74
C ARG A 193 1.81 -17.29 8.25
N CYS A 194 3.05 -17.15 7.81
CA CYS A 194 3.46 -17.43 6.44
C CYS A 194 4.47 -18.59 6.45
N PRO A 195 4.27 -19.65 5.66
CA PRO A 195 5.29 -20.68 5.48
C PRO A 195 6.49 -20.07 4.75
N LEU A 196 7.67 -20.55 5.11
CA LEU A 196 8.92 -20.15 4.47
C LEU A 196 9.43 -21.29 3.60
N TRP A 197 9.99 -20.94 2.44
CA TRP A 197 10.72 -21.91 1.63
C TRP A 197 11.96 -22.42 2.39
N PRO A 198 12.38 -23.67 2.17
CA PRO A 198 13.61 -24.20 2.75
C PRO A 198 14.82 -23.29 2.51
N LEU A 199 14.94 -22.74 1.30
CA LEU A 199 16.00 -21.79 0.94
C LEU A 199 15.95 -20.50 1.76
N THR A 200 14.75 -19.99 2.04
CA THR A 200 14.56 -18.80 2.89
C THR A 200 15.02 -19.10 4.31
N ALA A 201 14.58 -20.23 4.88
CA ALA A 201 14.99 -20.66 6.21
C ALA A 201 16.51 -20.86 6.33
N GLN A 202 17.13 -21.54 5.35
CA GLN A 202 18.58 -21.71 5.26
C GLN A 202 19.33 -20.37 5.19
N SER A 203 18.78 -19.39 4.46
CA SER A 203 19.39 -18.07 4.35
C SER A 203 19.23 -17.22 5.62
N LEU A 204 18.18 -17.47 6.40
CA LEU A 204 17.91 -16.75 7.67
C LEU A 204 18.70 -17.35 8.84
N ALA A 205 18.87 -18.67 8.88
CA ALA A 205 19.49 -19.38 10.00
C ALA A 205 20.84 -18.77 10.44
N PRO A 206 21.82 -18.50 9.54
CA PRO A 206 23.09 -17.90 9.95
C PRO A 206 22.96 -16.49 10.54
N LEU A 207 21.90 -15.75 10.20
CA LEU A 207 21.68 -14.39 10.69
C LEU A 207 21.18 -14.35 12.14
N VAL A 208 20.60 -15.44 12.63
CA VAL A 208 19.93 -15.50 13.93
C VAL A 208 20.61 -16.44 14.93
N THR A 209 21.52 -17.29 14.47
CA THR A 209 22.23 -18.25 15.32
C THR A 209 22.99 -17.51 16.43
N GLY A 210 22.81 -17.96 17.68
CA GLY A 210 23.49 -17.40 18.85
C GLY A 210 22.98 -16.01 19.30
N ARG A 211 21.82 -15.57 18.79
CA ARG A 211 21.21 -14.30 19.16
C ARG A 211 19.92 -14.50 19.96
N GLU A 212 19.55 -13.49 20.74
CA GLU A 212 18.40 -13.56 21.62
C GLU A 212 17.05 -13.53 20.86
N PRO A 213 16.02 -14.28 21.32
CA PRO A 213 14.72 -14.37 20.65
C PRO A 213 14.02 -13.02 20.43
N ALA A 214 14.21 -12.06 21.33
CA ALA A 214 13.62 -10.72 21.24
C ALA A 214 14.33 -9.77 20.28
N GLU A 215 15.50 -10.16 19.76
CA GLU A 215 16.24 -9.34 18.82
C GLU A 215 15.60 -9.30 17.43
N PRO A 216 15.73 -8.16 16.70
CA PRO A 216 15.29 -8.08 15.32
C PRO A 216 16.08 -9.01 14.41
N VAL A 217 15.44 -9.69 13.48
CA VAL A 217 16.12 -10.58 12.51
C VAL A 217 17.12 -9.80 11.64
N PHE A 218 16.71 -8.67 11.10
CA PHE A 218 17.51 -7.89 10.15
C PHE A 218 18.17 -6.68 10.82
N LEU A 219 19.48 -6.70 10.92
CA LEU A 219 20.31 -5.64 11.48
C LEU A 219 21.03 -4.83 10.39
N ASN A 220 21.27 -3.56 10.65
CA ASN A 220 22.13 -2.71 9.84
C ASN A 220 23.63 -2.96 10.21
N GLN A 221 24.55 -2.23 9.56
CA GLN A 221 25.99 -2.34 9.82
C GLN A 221 26.41 -1.87 11.24
N ARG A 222 25.53 -1.16 11.94
CA ARG A 222 25.74 -0.73 13.33
C ARG A 222 25.09 -1.67 14.34
N HIS A 223 24.73 -2.88 13.93
CA HIS A 223 23.99 -3.88 14.72
C HIS A 223 22.66 -3.35 15.31
N GLN A 224 22.07 -2.36 14.67
CA GLN A 224 20.75 -1.86 15.04
C GLN A 224 19.71 -2.40 14.06
N ARG A 225 18.45 -2.43 14.50
CA ARG A 225 17.31 -2.83 13.67
C ARG A 225 17.29 -2.09 12.34
N LEU A 226 17.19 -2.82 11.25
CA LEU A 226 17.02 -2.25 9.93
C LEU A 226 15.64 -1.60 9.83
N THR A 227 15.60 -0.31 9.47
CA THR A 227 14.33 0.42 9.34
C THR A 227 13.65 0.16 8.00
N ARG A 228 12.34 0.41 7.91
CA ARG A 228 11.62 0.37 6.63
C ARG A 228 12.28 1.22 5.54
N PHE A 229 12.86 2.36 5.91
CA PHE A 229 13.57 3.24 4.96
C PHE A 229 14.89 2.59 4.49
N GLY A 230 15.59 1.92 5.40
CA GLY A 230 16.77 1.13 5.06
C GLY A 230 16.44 -0.01 4.09
N ILE A 231 15.32 -0.71 4.30
CA ILE A 231 14.81 -1.76 3.39
C ILE A 231 14.48 -1.15 2.02
N HIS A 232 13.80 -0.01 1.96
CA HIS A 232 13.54 0.69 0.70
C HIS A 232 14.82 1.09 -0.04
N ALA A 233 15.79 1.66 0.68
CA ALA A 233 17.09 2.03 0.12
C ALA A 233 17.86 0.82 -0.42
N LEU A 234 17.81 -0.32 0.32
CA LEU A 234 18.40 -1.57 -0.10
C LEU A 234 17.77 -2.05 -1.42
N VAL A 235 16.46 -2.19 -1.48
CA VAL A 235 15.75 -2.63 -2.69
C VAL A 235 16.07 -1.71 -3.86
N LYS A 236 16.01 -0.38 -3.69
CA LYS A 236 16.33 0.59 -4.74
C LYS A 236 17.76 0.44 -5.27
N ARG A 237 18.73 0.26 -4.37
CA ARG A 237 20.14 0.03 -4.72
C ARG A 237 20.32 -1.29 -5.48
N THR A 238 19.67 -2.36 -5.03
CA THR A 238 19.75 -3.68 -5.66
C THR A 238 19.13 -3.66 -7.06
N VAL A 239 17.96 -3.04 -7.24
CA VAL A 239 17.33 -2.86 -8.57
C VAL A 239 18.24 -2.11 -9.53
N ARG A 240 18.86 -1.02 -9.07
CA ARG A 240 19.82 -0.27 -9.91
C ARG A 240 21.00 -1.12 -10.36
N ARG A 241 21.51 -2.00 -9.50
CA ARG A 241 22.58 -2.93 -9.85
C ARG A 241 22.09 -4.03 -10.79
N ALA A 242 20.94 -4.63 -10.52
CA ALA A 242 20.32 -5.65 -11.35
C ALA A 242 19.99 -5.15 -12.76
N SER A 243 19.66 -3.86 -12.91
CA SER A 243 19.30 -3.27 -14.21
C SER A 243 20.47 -3.22 -15.22
N GLY A 244 21.70 -3.50 -14.78
CA GLY A 244 22.84 -3.74 -15.68
C GLY A 244 22.70 -5.04 -16.47
N ALA A 245 22.32 -6.12 -15.80
CA ALA A 245 22.09 -7.43 -16.40
C ALA A 245 20.65 -7.62 -16.93
N MET A 246 19.69 -6.89 -16.38
CA MET A 246 18.26 -6.97 -16.72
C MET A 246 17.72 -5.58 -17.11
N PRO A 247 17.84 -5.16 -18.38
CA PRO A 247 17.47 -3.81 -18.83
C PRO A 247 15.99 -3.44 -18.62
N SER A 248 15.07 -4.42 -18.62
CA SER A 248 13.64 -4.20 -18.36
C SER A 248 13.37 -3.52 -17.02
N LEU A 249 14.24 -3.73 -16.02
CA LEU A 249 14.14 -3.09 -14.71
C LEU A 249 14.32 -1.57 -14.74
N ARG A 250 14.93 -0.99 -15.79
CA ARG A 250 15.14 0.46 -15.94
C ARG A 250 13.83 1.22 -16.07
N ALA A 251 12.85 0.62 -16.74
CA ALA A 251 11.54 1.23 -16.97
C ALA A 251 10.59 1.08 -15.76
N LYS A 252 10.94 0.22 -14.78
CA LYS A 252 10.08 -0.10 -13.64
C LYS A 252 10.48 0.65 -12.37
N ARG A 253 9.51 1.24 -11.68
CA ARG A 253 9.70 1.82 -10.33
C ARG A 253 9.50 0.76 -9.26
N ILE A 254 10.54 0.00 -8.98
CA ILE A 254 10.48 -1.12 -8.03
C ILE A 254 10.75 -0.66 -6.61
N SER A 255 9.94 -1.17 -5.69
CA SER A 255 9.98 -0.94 -4.25
C SER A 255 9.70 -2.25 -3.51
N PRO A 256 9.84 -2.33 -2.18
CA PRO A 256 9.38 -3.49 -1.41
C PRO A 256 7.92 -3.85 -1.66
N HIS A 257 7.09 -2.84 -1.95
CA HIS A 257 5.68 -3.07 -2.30
C HIS A 257 5.52 -3.76 -3.65
N SER A 258 6.38 -3.43 -4.62
CA SER A 258 6.41 -4.11 -5.92
C SER A 258 6.84 -5.58 -5.77
N ILE A 259 7.80 -5.90 -4.88
CA ILE A 259 8.18 -7.29 -4.57
C ILE A 259 6.98 -8.06 -4.01
N ARG A 260 6.24 -7.45 -3.08
CA ARG A 260 5.02 -8.06 -2.53
C ARG A 260 3.95 -8.28 -3.62
N HIS A 261 3.81 -7.37 -4.59
CA HIS A 261 2.92 -7.58 -5.74
C HIS A 261 3.39 -8.73 -6.62
N SER A 262 4.70 -8.83 -6.85
CA SER A 262 5.29 -9.97 -7.57
C SER A 262 4.99 -11.30 -6.87
N THR A 263 5.09 -11.35 -5.54
CA THR A 263 4.67 -12.53 -4.75
C THR A 263 3.23 -12.91 -5.04
N ALA A 264 2.31 -11.94 -5.01
CA ALA A 264 0.89 -12.18 -5.27
C ALA A 264 0.63 -12.71 -6.69
N VAL A 265 1.26 -12.07 -7.69
CA VAL A 265 1.13 -12.47 -9.11
C VAL A 265 1.70 -13.87 -9.33
N HIS A 266 2.86 -14.16 -8.74
CA HIS A 266 3.49 -15.47 -8.91
C HIS A 266 2.72 -16.59 -8.20
N LEU A 267 2.15 -16.33 -7.01
CA LEU A 267 1.26 -17.28 -6.34
C LEU A 267 0.00 -17.54 -7.17
N LEU A 268 -0.59 -16.49 -7.74
CA LEU A 268 -1.76 -16.60 -8.59
C LEU A 268 -1.46 -17.44 -9.84
N ARG A 269 -0.33 -17.17 -10.52
CA ARG A 269 0.13 -17.95 -11.67
C ARG A 269 0.47 -19.41 -11.34
N ALA A 270 0.83 -19.67 -10.10
CA ALA A 270 1.03 -21.02 -9.59
C ALA A 270 -0.30 -21.73 -9.22
N GLY A 271 -1.46 -21.10 -9.48
CA GLY A 271 -2.79 -21.68 -9.24
C GLY A 271 -3.30 -21.52 -7.81
N VAL A 272 -2.62 -20.69 -6.98
CA VAL A 272 -3.11 -20.44 -5.62
C VAL A 272 -4.32 -19.52 -5.68
N ASP A 273 -5.41 -19.92 -5.00
CA ASP A 273 -6.65 -19.15 -4.99
C ASP A 273 -6.50 -17.78 -4.31
N LEU A 274 -7.37 -16.83 -4.72
CA LEU A 274 -7.31 -15.45 -4.22
C LEU A 274 -7.56 -15.31 -2.72
N THR A 275 -8.30 -16.21 -2.11
CA THR A 275 -8.58 -16.19 -0.66
C THR A 275 -7.34 -16.55 0.12
N THR A 276 -6.61 -17.58 -0.33
CA THR A 276 -5.32 -17.98 0.22
C THR A 276 -4.28 -16.87 0.04
N ILE A 277 -4.17 -16.26 -1.16
CA ILE A 277 -3.28 -15.12 -1.40
C ILE A 277 -3.61 -13.95 -0.47
N ARG A 278 -4.90 -13.67 -0.27
CA ARG A 278 -5.37 -12.62 0.66
C ARG A 278 -4.94 -12.91 2.09
N ALA A 279 -5.13 -14.15 2.56
CA ALA A 279 -4.69 -14.58 3.90
C ALA A 279 -3.17 -14.47 4.03
N TRP A 280 -2.42 -14.95 3.03
CA TRP A 280 -0.96 -14.87 2.97
C TRP A 280 -0.43 -13.46 3.11
N LEU A 281 -0.99 -12.55 2.34
CA LEU A 281 -0.57 -11.15 2.33
C LEU A 281 -1.16 -10.32 3.48
N GLY A 282 -2.22 -10.76 4.16
CA GLY A 282 -2.92 -10.00 5.18
C GLY A 282 -3.59 -8.75 4.59
N HIS A 283 -4.32 -8.89 3.47
CA HIS A 283 -5.12 -7.83 2.88
C HIS A 283 -6.42 -7.67 3.65
N VAL A 284 -6.71 -6.44 4.09
CA VAL A 284 -7.95 -6.11 4.81
C VAL A 284 -9.11 -5.92 3.83
N SER A 285 -8.85 -5.48 2.59
CA SER A 285 -9.85 -5.21 1.55
C SER A 285 -9.70 -6.17 0.37
N LEU A 286 -10.83 -6.62 -0.17
CA LEU A 286 -10.91 -7.39 -1.42
C LEU A 286 -10.38 -6.59 -2.62
N ASP A 287 -10.61 -5.28 -2.65
CA ASP A 287 -10.18 -4.40 -3.76
C ASP A 287 -8.67 -4.47 -4.03
N THR A 288 -7.86 -4.64 -2.97
CA THR A 288 -6.40 -4.79 -3.13
C THR A 288 -6.01 -6.13 -3.74
N THR A 289 -6.86 -7.14 -3.67
CA THR A 289 -6.59 -8.48 -4.22
C THR A 289 -7.17 -8.63 -5.63
N HIS A 290 -8.29 -7.98 -5.93
CA HIS A 290 -8.89 -7.99 -7.28
C HIS A 290 -7.97 -7.41 -8.35
N VAL A 291 -7.09 -6.46 -8.00
CA VAL A 291 -6.08 -5.91 -8.92
C VAL A 291 -5.19 -7.01 -9.51
N TYR A 292 -4.95 -8.10 -8.78
CA TYR A 292 -4.16 -9.23 -9.29
C TYR A 292 -4.93 -10.09 -10.28
N ALA A 293 -6.24 -10.22 -10.12
CA ALA A 293 -7.10 -10.97 -11.02
C ALA A 293 -7.27 -10.31 -12.41
N GLU A 294 -7.03 -8.98 -12.50
CA GLU A 294 -7.07 -8.25 -13.78
C GLU A 294 -5.79 -8.41 -14.60
N ILE A 295 -4.67 -8.82 -13.96
CA ILE A 295 -3.34 -8.80 -14.58
C ILE A 295 -3.10 -10.03 -15.48
N ASP A 296 -3.82 -11.14 -15.28
CA ASP A 296 -3.50 -12.39 -15.97
C ASP A 296 -4.61 -12.85 -16.96
N PHE A 297 -4.48 -12.39 -18.21
CA PHE A 297 -5.33 -12.85 -19.30
C PHE A 297 -5.13 -14.36 -19.62
N GLU A 298 -3.89 -14.87 -19.45
CA GLU A 298 -3.58 -16.28 -19.71
C GLU A 298 -4.31 -17.20 -18.73
N MET A 299 -4.37 -16.85 -17.43
CA MET A 299 -5.17 -17.60 -16.46
C MET A 299 -6.65 -17.60 -16.79
N LYS A 300 -7.21 -16.47 -17.27
CA LYS A 300 -8.59 -16.40 -17.70
C LYS A 300 -8.84 -17.29 -18.91
N ALA A 301 -7.90 -17.31 -19.85
CA ALA A 301 -7.96 -18.18 -21.02
C ALA A 301 -7.85 -19.67 -20.64
N GLN A 302 -6.96 -20.03 -19.72
CA GLN A 302 -6.82 -21.39 -19.21
C GLN A 302 -8.07 -21.84 -18.43
N ALA A 303 -8.65 -20.97 -17.60
CA ALA A 303 -9.89 -21.26 -16.89
C ALA A 303 -11.07 -21.48 -17.86
N LEU A 304 -11.14 -20.68 -18.93
CA LEU A 304 -12.13 -20.88 -19.98
C LEU A 304 -11.92 -22.20 -20.73
N ALA A 305 -10.68 -22.57 -21.02
CA ALA A 305 -10.36 -23.84 -21.68
C ALA A 305 -10.76 -25.06 -20.84
N GLN A 306 -10.72 -24.96 -19.50
CA GLN A 306 -11.17 -26.04 -18.61
C GLN A 306 -12.71 -26.20 -18.55
N VAL A 307 -13.43 -25.15 -18.92
CA VAL A 307 -14.92 -25.12 -18.92
C VAL A 307 -15.46 -25.16 -20.34
N GLU A 308 -14.60 -25.36 -21.35
CA GLU A 308 -15.00 -25.40 -22.74
C GLU A 308 -15.93 -26.61 -22.96
N ILE A 309 -17.23 -26.33 -23.17
CA ILE A 309 -18.21 -27.32 -23.52
C ILE A 309 -17.87 -27.75 -24.94
N PRO A 310 -17.63 -29.06 -25.21
CA PRO A 310 -17.42 -29.51 -26.57
C PRO A 310 -18.61 -29.09 -27.42
N ILE A 311 -18.40 -28.21 -28.38
CA ILE A 311 -19.40 -27.82 -29.33
C ILE A 311 -19.63 -29.07 -30.20
N PRO A 312 -20.81 -29.72 -30.14
CA PRO A 312 -21.08 -30.85 -31.02
C PRO A 312 -20.89 -30.38 -32.46
N PRO A 313 -20.36 -31.22 -33.35
CA PRO A 313 -20.18 -30.84 -34.75
C PRO A 313 -21.50 -30.32 -35.26
N ARG A 314 -21.52 -29.10 -35.79
CA ARG A 314 -22.69 -28.45 -36.35
C ARG A 314 -23.18 -29.21 -37.57
N GLY A 315 -23.98 -30.23 -37.33
CA GLY A 315 -24.87 -30.86 -38.28
C GLY A 315 -26.26 -30.25 -38.19
N GLY A 316 -26.38 -28.98 -38.41
CA GLY A 316 -27.67 -28.29 -38.42
C GLY A 316 -27.63 -27.13 -39.42
N LYS A 317 -28.58 -27.08 -40.31
CA LYS A 317 -28.77 -26.03 -41.31
C LYS A 317 -28.63 -24.65 -40.64
N ARG A 318 -27.75 -23.83 -41.20
CA ARG A 318 -27.64 -22.43 -40.77
C ARG A 318 -29.00 -21.76 -40.96
N TRP A 319 -29.53 -21.06 -39.95
CA TRP A 319 -30.80 -20.32 -39.99
C TRP A 319 -30.90 -19.38 -41.22
N ARG A 320 -29.79 -19.01 -41.89
CA ARG A 320 -29.73 -18.27 -43.15
C ARG A 320 -30.26 -19.07 -44.35
N GLU A 321 -30.40 -20.38 -44.21
CA GLU A 321 -30.91 -21.29 -45.27
C GLU A 321 -32.38 -21.69 -45.02
N ASP A 322 -32.95 -21.20 -43.92
CA ASP A 322 -34.38 -21.41 -43.65
C ASP A 322 -35.24 -20.40 -44.43
N HIS A 323 -35.51 -20.75 -45.66
CA HIS A 323 -36.36 -19.97 -46.56
C HIS A 323 -37.78 -19.76 -46.01
N GLY A 324 -38.26 -20.60 -45.09
CA GLY A 324 -39.56 -20.51 -44.44
C GLY A 324 -39.67 -19.32 -43.52
N LEU A 325 -38.67 -19.10 -42.66
CA LEU A 325 -38.66 -17.98 -41.72
C LEU A 325 -38.47 -16.63 -42.41
N LEU A 326 -37.61 -16.58 -43.44
CA LEU A 326 -37.38 -15.35 -44.20
C LEU A 326 -38.59 -15.00 -45.09
N ALA A 327 -39.30 -16.01 -45.67
CA ALA A 327 -40.54 -15.80 -46.38
C ALA A 327 -41.65 -15.30 -45.46
N PHE A 328 -41.76 -15.88 -44.26
CA PHE A 328 -42.69 -15.41 -43.22
C PHE A 328 -42.45 -13.97 -42.81
N LEU A 329 -41.18 -13.60 -42.48
CA LEU A 329 -40.84 -12.25 -42.08
C LEU A 329 -41.01 -11.20 -43.19
N ARG A 330 -40.97 -11.60 -44.48
CA ARG A 330 -41.25 -10.70 -45.60
C ARG A 330 -42.74 -10.56 -45.91
N SER A 331 -43.60 -11.43 -45.33
CA SER A 331 -45.04 -11.37 -45.45
C SER A 331 -45.75 -10.59 -44.35
N LEU A 332 -44.99 -10.19 -43.32
CA LEU A 332 -45.41 -9.27 -42.25
C LEU A 332 -45.16 -7.82 -42.68
#